data_50bdb11f989a544eaee03f6b5fee6a86
#
_entry.id   50bdb11f989a544eaee03f6b5fee6a86
#
_cell.length_a   1.000
_cell.length_b   1.000
_cell.length_c   1.000
_cell.angle_alpha   90.00
_cell.angle_beta   90.00
_cell.angle_gamma   90.00
#
_symmetry.space_group_name_H-M   'P 1'
#
loop_
_entity.id
_entity.type
_entity.pdbx_description
1 polymer ?
#
loop_
_entity_poly.entity_id
_entity_poly.type
_entity_poly.pdbx_seq_one_letter_code
_entity_poly.pdbx_strand_id
1 'polypeptide(L)'
;MSQATHRAPQPRRTIAAWRWLTATALLGAAAGAAIWSSRELLPREGEIALGVLVGGAAVAPGTSAAEAAEAAAQRVLGQRVTFTWGTERLVETSLDALGGTVDTQALAGHLAAVGHEAGLFARVDAALEARRGHTDFPVHVTFPIEPLGEKLERIKDQHDTPPLSAKLDLAHHTASEHTPGRYLDVYAAVEALDRAVAHAGISGPGSVVVPAFEIAPHASREAVLAVDTTQLVSRFETRFSEGQIGRAGNVRRAANGMDGVVLMPGETVSFNANVGSRSTDNGFALAPEIYKGELRDGVGGGTCQVSGTLHAAAFFGGLDIVERINHSRPSGYIHLGLDATVVFPTVDLKLRNPYDFPVVLHAVVDKGTLAFEILGREKPAKVDFTTVTVGTASFKRKVEEDAGVKEGAVVVKQRGIRGVSVRKTRTIHLAQGRERVEVSTDVYPPTFEILKVAPGTDPDSLPPLPGPDEKSAEGAPAAPRTAAN
;
A
#
# COMPACT_ATOMS: atom_id res chain seq x y z
N MET A 1 -17.07 -134.61 -2.89
CA MET A 1 -18.17 -134.01 -2.13
C MET A 1 -17.63 -132.78 -1.46
N SER A 2 -17.88 -131.63 -2.01
CA SER A 2 -17.66 -130.37 -1.31
C SER A 2 -18.45 -129.28 -2.03
N GLN A 3 -19.31 -128.63 -1.30
CA GLN A 3 -20.18 -127.57 -1.80
C GLN A 3 -19.42 -126.23 -1.80
N ALA A 4 -19.46 -125.59 -2.91
CA ALA A 4 -18.98 -124.20 -3.03
C ALA A 4 -20.14 -123.24 -2.77
N THR A 5 -20.00 -122.34 -1.83
CA THR A 5 -20.94 -121.23 -1.52
C THR A 5 -20.54 -119.99 -2.28
N HIS A 6 -21.40 -119.48 -3.18
CA HIS A 6 -21.30 -118.23 -3.83
C HIS A 6 -21.63 -117.10 -2.86
N ARG A 7 -20.70 -116.13 -2.70
CA ARG A 7 -20.94 -114.82 -2.06
C ARG A 7 -21.13 -113.78 -3.12
N ALA A 8 -22.28 -113.10 -3.11
CA ALA A 8 -22.61 -111.95 -4.00
C ALA A 8 -21.83 -110.69 -3.61
N PRO A 9 -21.41 -109.86 -4.54
CA PRO A 9 -20.72 -108.63 -4.25
C PRO A 9 -21.71 -107.54 -3.81
N GLN A 10 -21.40 -106.80 -2.72
CA GLN A 10 -22.13 -105.68 -2.26
C GLN A 10 -21.80 -104.42 -3.08
N PRO A 11 -22.77 -103.45 -3.31
CA PRO A 11 -22.55 -102.25 -4.07
C PRO A 11 -21.94 -101.13 -3.16
N ARG A 12 -20.67 -100.84 -3.30
CA ARG A 12 -19.95 -99.76 -2.59
C ARG A 12 -19.88 -98.42 -3.36
N ARG A 13 -20.76 -98.04 -4.27
CA ARG A 13 -20.61 -96.88 -5.13
C ARG A 13 -21.58 -95.74 -4.94
N THR A 14 -22.49 -95.69 -4.03
CA THR A 14 -23.51 -94.66 -3.90
C THR A 14 -23.19 -93.54 -2.85
N ILE A 15 -22.35 -93.79 -1.88
CA ILE A 15 -22.03 -92.80 -0.82
C ILE A 15 -21.02 -91.73 -1.27
N ALA A 16 -20.10 -92.10 -2.19
CA ALA A 16 -19.13 -91.14 -2.70
C ALA A 16 -19.76 -90.03 -3.62
N ALA A 17 -20.71 -90.49 -4.46
CA ALA A 17 -21.40 -89.55 -5.37
C ALA A 17 -22.27 -88.52 -4.62
N TRP A 18 -22.92 -88.92 -3.53
CA TRP A 18 -23.72 -87.98 -2.70
C TRP A 18 -22.85 -86.98 -1.94
N ARG A 19 -21.67 -87.37 -1.49
CA ARG A 19 -20.72 -86.48 -0.85
C ARG A 19 -20.18 -85.41 -1.80
N TRP A 20 -19.95 -85.77 -3.07
CA TRP A 20 -19.56 -84.78 -4.11
C TRP A 20 -20.71 -83.90 -4.53
N LEU A 21 -21.94 -84.35 -4.60
CA LEU A 21 -23.13 -83.55 -4.90
C LEU A 21 -23.46 -82.57 -3.76
N THR A 22 -23.32 -83.01 -2.51
CA THR A 22 -23.52 -82.12 -1.35
C THR A 22 -22.39 -81.09 -1.21
N ALA A 23 -21.15 -81.47 -1.51
CA ALA A 23 -20.01 -80.50 -1.50
C ALA A 23 -20.12 -79.46 -2.62
N THR A 24 -20.55 -79.90 -3.85
CA THR A 24 -20.80 -78.90 -4.94
C THR A 24 -22.02 -78.01 -4.68
N ALA A 25 -23.09 -78.53 -4.05
CA ALA A 25 -24.26 -77.73 -3.66
C ALA A 25 -23.91 -76.76 -2.55
N LEU A 26 -23.09 -77.14 -1.56
CA LEU A 26 -22.60 -76.23 -0.50
C LEU A 26 -21.64 -75.20 -1.04
N LEU A 27 -20.75 -75.56 -1.96
CA LEU A 27 -19.87 -74.62 -2.66
C LEU A 27 -20.67 -73.63 -3.53
N GLY A 28 -21.71 -74.16 -4.25
CA GLY A 28 -22.62 -73.37 -5.03
C GLY A 28 -23.46 -72.35 -4.16
N ALA A 29 -23.95 -72.83 -3.01
CA ALA A 29 -24.68 -71.99 -2.05
C ALA A 29 -23.77 -70.98 -1.39
N ALA A 30 -22.56 -71.36 -1.02
CA ALA A 30 -21.55 -70.45 -0.50
C ALA A 30 -21.11 -69.42 -1.52
N ALA A 31 -20.92 -69.78 -2.78
CA ALA A 31 -20.63 -68.90 -3.89
C ALA A 31 -21.82 -67.98 -4.18
N GLY A 32 -23.06 -68.50 -4.16
CA GLY A 32 -24.29 -67.73 -4.30
C GLY A 32 -24.50 -66.70 -3.17
N ALA A 33 -24.24 -67.08 -1.91
CA ALA A 33 -24.30 -66.20 -0.76
C ALA A 33 -23.18 -65.14 -0.80
N ALA A 34 -21.97 -65.56 -1.28
CA ALA A 34 -20.86 -64.60 -1.46
C ALA A 34 -21.16 -63.55 -2.57
N ILE A 35 -21.75 -64.00 -3.68
CA ILE A 35 -22.18 -63.12 -4.77
C ILE A 35 -23.33 -62.20 -4.33
N TRP A 36 -24.29 -62.72 -3.55
CA TRP A 36 -25.39 -61.92 -3.02
C TRP A 36 -24.90 -60.88 -2.00
N SER A 37 -24.05 -61.29 -1.07
CA SER A 37 -23.43 -60.34 -0.09
C SER A 37 -22.49 -59.36 -0.75
N SER A 38 -21.81 -59.73 -1.84
CA SER A 38 -20.97 -58.78 -2.60
C SER A 38 -21.81 -57.71 -3.32
N ARG A 39 -23.04 -58.03 -3.74
CA ARG A 39 -23.97 -57.07 -4.34
C ARG A 39 -24.48 -56.01 -3.35
N GLU A 40 -24.59 -56.37 -2.07
CA GLU A 40 -24.90 -55.38 -1.00
C GLU A 40 -23.68 -54.59 -0.52
N LEU A 41 -22.48 -55.11 -0.78
CA LEU A 41 -21.23 -54.43 -0.42
C LEU A 41 -20.78 -53.41 -1.47
N LEU A 42 -21.07 -53.69 -2.76
CA LEU A 42 -20.60 -52.87 -3.87
C LEU A 42 -21.55 -51.69 -4.12
N PRO A 43 -20.99 -50.48 -4.37
CA PRO A 43 -21.80 -49.34 -4.77
C PRO A 43 -22.49 -49.60 -6.12
N ARG A 44 -23.68 -49.05 -6.32
CA ARG A 44 -24.37 -49.04 -7.61
C ARG A 44 -23.66 -48.06 -8.55
N GLU A 45 -23.95 -48.19 -9.84
CA GLU A 45 -23.39 -47.30 -10.84
C GLU A 45 -23.76 -45.85 -10.51
N GLY A 46 -22.74 -44.99 -10.33
CA GLY A 46 -22.88 -43.58 -9.94
C GLY A 46 -22.96 -43.31 -8.42
N GLU A 47 -22.98 -44.36 -7.57
CA GLU A 47 -22.93 -44.21 -6.11
C GLU A 47 -21.49 -44.31 -5.59
N ILE A 48 -21.21 -43.61 -4.49
CA ILE A 48 -19.94 -43.70 -3.76
C ILE A 48 -19.98 -44.93 -2.82
N ALA A 49 -18.87 -45.63 -2.67
CA ALA A 49 -18.76 -46.73 -1.72
C ALA A 49 -18.99 -46.23 -0.29
N LEU A 50 -19.75 -47.01 0.49
CA LEU A 50 -20.05 -46.66 1.89
C LEU A 50 -18.79 -46.62 2.74
N GLY A 51 -18.65 -45.56 3.54
CA GLY A 51 -17.54 -45.36 4.47
C GLY A 51 -16.36 -44.59 3.89
N VAL A 52 -16.44 -44.13 2.63
CA VAL A 52 -15.46 -43.20 2.07
C VAL A 52 -15.46 -41.91 2.85
N LEU A 53 -14.28 -41.40 3.18
CA LEU A 53 -14.05 -40.14 3.81
C LEU A 53 -13.54 -39.11 2.80
N VAL A 54 -13.86 -37.84 2.99
CA VAL A 54 -13.33 -36.72 2.21
C VAL A 54 -12.85 -35.64 3.17
N GLY A 55 -11.54 -35.49 3.25
CA GLY A 55 -10.90 -34.61 4.22
C GLY A 55 -11.27 -34.99 5.66
N GLY A 56 -11.30 -36.29 5.97
CA GLY A 56 -11.64 -36.88 7.26
C GLY A 56 -13.13 -36.89 7.60
N ALA A 57 -14.03 -36.40 6.75
CA ALA A 57 -15.49 -36.44 6.99
C ALA A 57 -16.16 -37.50 6.15
N ALA A 58 -17.04 -38.30 6.77
CA ALA A 58 -17.78 -39.34 6.09
C ALA A 58 -18.78 -38.78 5.07
N VAL A 59 -18.80 -39.40 3.89
CA VAL A 59 -19.82 -39.08 2.88
C VAL A 59 -21.14 -39.73 3.28
N ALA A 60 -22.22 -38.98 3.19
CA ALA A 60 -23.55 -39.51 3.49
C ALA A 60 -23.98 -40.56 2.46
N PRO A 61 -24.64 -41.66 2.88
CA PRO A 61 -25.14 -42.66 1.96
C PRO A 61 -26.10 -42.06 0.91
N GLY A 62 -25.96 -42.45 -0.36
CA GLY A 62 -26.83 -41.99 -1.44
C GLY A 62 -26.45 -40.63 -2.03
N THR A 63 -25.36 -39.99 -1.56
CA THR A 63 -24.83 -38.76 -2.15
C THR A 63 -24.06 -39.11 -3.44
N SER A 64 -24.27 -38.34 -4.50
CA SER A 64 -23.49 -38.49 -5.73
C SER A 64 -22.04 -37.99 -5.53
N ALA A 65 -21.12 -38.46 -6.36
CA ALA A 65 -19.71 -38.06 -6.29
C ALA A 65 -19.53 -36.54 -6.51
N ALA A 66 -20.31 -35.96 -7.40
CA ALA A 66 -20.27 -34.51 -7.64
C ALA A 66 -20.78 -33.70 -6.42
N GLU A 67 -21.90 -34.12 -5.82
CA GLU A 67 -22.44 -33.46 -4.62
C GLU A 67 -21.49 -33.57 -3.43
N ALA A 68 -20.87 -34.77 -3.25
CA ALA A 68 -19.90 -35.00 -2.18
C ALA A 68 -18.64 -34.12 -2.35
N ALA A 69 -18.12 -34.02 -3.58
CA ALA A 69 -16.97 -33.20 -3.90
C ALA A 69 -17.27 -31.71 -3.68
N GLU A 70 -18.44 -31.24 -4.12
CA GLU A 70 -18.86 -29.85 -3.94
C GLU A 70 -19.07 -29.49 -2.45
N ALA A 71 -19.77 -30.36 -1.70
CA ALA A 71 -19.95 -30.16 -0.25
C ALA A 71 -18.62 -30.16 0.52
N ALA A 72 -17.66 -31.02 0.11
CA ALA A 72 -16.33 -31.02 0.69
C ALA A 72 -15.54 -29.76 0.36
N ALA A 73 -15.62 -29.28 -0.89
CA ALA A 73 -15.01 -28.03 -1.33
C ALA A 73 -15.56 -26.83 -0.54
N GLN A 74 -16.87 -26.70 -0.44
CA GLN A 74 -17.52 -25.61 0.32
C GLN A 74 -17.12 -25.63 1.80
N ARG A 75 -17.07 -26.82 2.42
CA ARG A 75 -16.64 -26.97 3.80
C ARG A 75 -15.21 -26.52 4.01
N VAL A 76 -14.27 -26.90 3.14
CA VAL A 76 -12.86 -26.55 3.28
C VAL A 76 -12.63 -25.08 2.96
N LEU A 77 -13.23 -24.56 1.89
CA LEU A 77 -13.11 -23.16 1.49
C LEU A 77 -13.73 -22.20 2.53
N GLY A 78 -14.77 -22.65 3.24
CA GLY A 78 -15.36 -21.89 4.36
C GLY A 78 -14.52 -21.88 5.63
N GLN A 79 -13.43 -22.65 5.72
CA GLN A 79 -12.56 -22.64 6.90
C GLN A 79 -11.90 -21.29 7.08
N ARG A 80 -11.80 -20.89 8.36
CA ARG A 80 -11.20 -19.59 8.72
C ARG A 80 -9.72 -19.74 8.95
N VAL A 81 -8.99 -18.73 8.49
CA VAL A 81 -7.57 -18.54 8.74
C VAL A 81 -7.35 -17.21 9.41
N THR A 82 -6.54 -17.19 10.45
CA THR A 82 -6.13 -15.96 11.14
C THR A 82 -4.68 -15.67 10.79
N PHE A 83 -4.42 -14.55 10.14
CA PHE A 83 -3.06 -14.07 9.94
C PHE A 83 -2.62 -13.33 11.18
N THR A 84 -1.41 -13.64 11.68
CA THR A 84 -0.83 -13.03 12.87
C THR A 84 0.60 -12.58 12.61
N TRP A 85 1.04 -11.55 13.34
CA TRP A 85 2.45 -11.18 13.44
C TRP A 85 2.83 -11.22 14.92
N GLY A 86 3.71 -12.14 15.29
CA GLY A 86 3.95 -12.43 16.69
C GLY A 86 2.64 -12.79 17.41
N THR A 87 2.25 -12.01 18.41
CA THR A 87 0.98 -12.14 19.13
C THR A 87 -0.14 -11.25 18.59
N GLU A 88 0.17 -10.34 17.68
CA GLU A 88 -0.80 -9.42 17.07
C GLU A 88 -1.63 -10.16 16.02
N ARG A 89 -2.96 -10.02 16.10
CA ARG A 89 -3.88 -10.52 15.09
C ARG A 89 -4.04 -9.45 14.02
N LEU A 90 -3.65 -9.75 12.78
CA LEU A 90 -3.75 -8.85 11.66
C LEU A 90 -5.15 -8.89 11.05
N VAL A 91 -5.58 -10.08 10.61
CA VAL A 91 -6.88 -10.28 9.99
C VAL A 91 -7.34 -11.72 10.17
N GLU A 92 -8.66 -11.93 10.21
CA GLU A 92 -9.28 -13.24 10.10
C GLU A 92 -10.17 -13.26 8.85
N THR A 93 -10.00 -14.29 8.02
CA THR A 93 -10.71 -14.43 6.74
C THR A 93 -10.99 -15.91 6.46
N SER A 94 -11.73 -16.23 5.39
CA SER A 94 -11.91 -17.61 4.91
C SER A 94 -10.98 -17.91 3.73
N LEU A 95 -10.75 -19.21 3.46
CA LEU A 95 -9.95 -19.61 2.30
C LEU A 95 -10.61 -19.20 0.98
N ASP A 96 -11.96 -19.25 0.91
CA ASP A 96 -12.73 -18.72 -0.22
C ASP A 96 -12.49 -17.22 -0.43
N ALA A 97 -12.59 -16.42 0.63
CA ALA A 97 -12.33 -14.98 0.56
C ALA A 97 -10.90 -14.67 0.10
N LEU A 98 -9.94 -15.55 0.32
CA LEU A 98 -8.57 -15.45 -0.22
C LEU A 98 -8.47 -15.87 -1.70
N GLY A 99 -9.55 -16.40 -2.29
CA GLY A 99 -9.58 -16.87 -3.67
C GLY A 99 -9.14 -18.33 -3.80
N GLY A 100 -9.20 -19.09 -2.71
CA GLY A 100 -8.96 -20.54 -2.76
C GLY A 100 -9.95 -21.24 -3.70
N THR A 101 -9.47 -22.24 -4.40
CA THR A 101 -10.26 -23.08 -5.30
C THR A 101 -9.96 -24.54 -5.06
N VAL A 102 -10.94 -25.41 -5.34
CA VAL A 102 -10.81 -26.87 -5.26
C VAL A 102 -11.20 -27.44 -6.62
N ASP A 103 -10.42 -28.38 -7.15
CA ASP A 103 -10.81 -29.13 -8.35
C ASP A 103 -11.85 -30.20 -7.97
N THR A 104 -13.12 -29.77 -7.94
CA THR A 104 -14.26 -30.65 -7.61
C THR A 104 -14.50 -31.71 -8.65
N GLN A 105 -14.10 -31.52 -9.90
CA GLN A 105 -14.23 -32.49 -10.96
C GLN A 105 -13.25 -33.68 -10.80
N ALA A 106 -11.98 -33.36 -10.53
CA ALA A 106 -10.98 -34.37 -10.24
C ALA A 106 -11.32 -35.14 -8.96
N LEU A 107 -11.75 -34.43 -7.90
CA LEU A 107 -12.17 -35.07 -6.64
C LEU A 107 -13.37 -36.00 -6.86
N ALA A 108 -14.41 -35.58 -7.57
CA ALA A 108 -15.57 -36.40 -7.91
C ALA A 108 -15.17 -37.63 -8.72
N GLY A 109 -14.22 -37.52 -9.66
CA GLY A 109 -13.67 -38.65 -10.40
C GLY A 109 -13.02 -39.70 -9.50
N HIS A 110 -12.23 -39.29 -8.53
CA HIS A 110 -11.61 -40.16 -7.54
C HIS A 110 -12.65 -40.86 -6.66
N LEU A 111 -13.65 -40.12 -6.17
CA LEU A 111 -14.74 -40.68 -5.34
C LEU A 111 -15.57 -41.71 -6.09
N ALA A 112 -15.89 -41.45 -7.36
CA ALA A 112 -16.65 -42.34 -8.21
C ALA A 112 -15.87 -43.62 -8.61
N ALA A 113 -14.55 -43.62 -8.51
CA ALA A 113 -13.72 -44.79 -8.87
C ALA A 113 -13.73 -45.91 -7.81
N VAL A 114 -13.98 -45.54 -6.52
CA VAL A 114 -13.93 -46.51 -5.41
C VAL A 114 -15.05 -47.54 -5.51
N GLY A 115 -14.69 -48.84 -5.56
CA GLY A 115 -15.63 -49.94 -5.72
C GLY A 115 -16.04 -50.21 -7.17
N HIS A 116 -15.42 -49.49 -8.15
CA HIS A 116 -15.65 -49.64 -9.59
C HIS A 116 -14.39 -50.10 -10.35
N GLU A 117 -13.39 -50.61 -9.63
CA GLU A 117 -12.14 -51.14 -10.18
C GLU A 117 -12.36 -52.32 -11.15
N ALA A 118 -11.36 -52.61 -11.99
CA ALA A 118 -11.40 -53.75 -12.88
C ALA A 118 -11.27 -55.05 -12.11
N GLY A 119 -12.37 -55.82 -12.05
CA GLY A 119 -12.41 -57.14 -11.42
C GLY A 119 -13.10 -57.17 -10.05
N LEU A 120 -13.88 -58.24 -9.85
CA LEU A 120 -14.75 -58.38 -8.66
C LEU A 120 -13.98 -58.34 -7.33
N PHE A 121 -12.81 -58.97 -7.27
CA PHE A 121 -12.03 -58.99 -6.03
C PHE A 121 -11.51 -57.60 -5.64
N ALA A 122 -11.00 -56.84 -6.63
CA ALA A 122 -10.54 -55.49 -6.40
C ALA A 122 -11.67 -54.54 -5.92
N ARG A 123 -12.85 -54.67 -6.54
CA ARG A 123 -14.06 -53.93 -6.15
C ARG A 123 -14.51 -54.24 -4.72
N VAL A 124 -14.52 -55.52 -4.35
CA VAL A 124 -14.89 -55.92 -2.98
C VAL A 124 -13.87 -55.44 -1.96
N ASP A 125 -12.59 -55.57 -2.26
CA ASP A 125 -11.52 -55.12 -1.39
C ASP A 125 -11.59 -53.60 -1.14
N ALA A 126 -11.69 -52.79 -2.21
CA ALA A 126 -11.84 -51.35 -2.12
C ALA A 126 -13.09 -50.94 -1.32
N ALA A 127 -14.23 -51.63 -1.53
CA ALA A 127 -15.45 -51.34 -0.77
C ALA A 127 -15.32 -51.71 0.73
N LEU A 128 -14.57 -52.77 1.06
CA LEU A 128 -14.31 -53.14 2.45
C LEU A 128 -13.35 -52.14 3.15
N GLU A 129 -12.29 -51.71 2.46
CA GLU A 129 -11.37 -50.70 2.97
C GLU A 129 -12.10 -49.37 3.19
N ALA A 130 -12.98 -48.96 2.28
CA ALA A 130 -13.82 -47.80 2.46
C ALA A 130 -14.72 -47.91 3.72
N ARG A 131 -15.40 -49.06 3.92
CA ARG A 131 -16.25 -49.30 5.11
C ARG A 131 -15.47 -49.28 6.43
N ARG A 132 -14.18 -49.62 6.39
CA ARG A 132 -13.30 -49.53 7.55
C ARG A 132 -12.83 -48.10 7.83
N GLY A 133 -13.17 -47.15 6.99
CA GLY A 133 -12.72 -45.77 7.07
C GLY A 133 -11.25 -45.57 6.65
N HIS A 134 -10.68 -46.51 5.92
CA HIS A 134 -9.29 -46.44 5.45
C HIS A 134 -9.15 -45.70 4.13
N THR A 135 -10.25 -45.31 3.48
CA THR A 135 -10.28 -44.60 2.22
C THR A 135 -10.67 -43.15 2.50
N ASP A 136 -9.68 -42.28 2.63
CA ASP A 136 -9.86 -40.84 2.84
C ASP A 136 -9.20 -40.08 1.69
N PHE A 137 -9.96 -39.22 1.02
CA PHE A 137 -9.48 -38.34 -0.05
C PHE A 137 -9.19 -36.96 0.51
N PRO A 138 -7.95 -36.50 0.46
CA PRO A 138 -7.62 -35.14 0.87
C PRO A 138 -8.25 -34.11 -0.09
N VAL A 139 -8.72 -33.00 0.44
CA VAL A 139 -9.22 -31.87 -0.36
C VAL A 139 -8.07 -30.88 -0.55
N HIS A 140 -7.58 -30.78 -1.77
CA HIS A 140 -6.51 -29.87 -2.11
C HIS A 140 -7.07 -28.48 -2.48
N VAL A 141 -6.68 -27.46 -1.74
CA VAL A 141 -6.98 -26.07 -2.06
C VAL A 141 -5.80 -25.48 -2.81
N THR A 142 -6.08 -24.81 -3.91
CA THR A 142 -5.11 -24.06 -4.69
C THR A 142 -5.47 -22.59 -4.69
N PHE A 143 -4.46 -21.72 -4.65
CA PHE A 143 -4.65 -20.28 -4.69
C PHE A 143 -4.07 -19.71 -5.99
N PRO A 144 -4.86 -19.00 -6.80
CA PRO A 144 -4.33 -18.20 -7.90
C PRO A 144 -3.41 -17.11 -7.35
N ILE A 145 -2.18 -17.06 -7.84
CA ILE A 145 -1.10 -16.21 -7.28
C ILE A 145 -1.49 -14.72 -7.29
N GLU A 146 -2.01 -14.19 -8.41
CA GLU A 146 -2.36 -12.78 -8.53
C GLU A 146 -3.49 -12.35 -7.58
N PRO A 147 -4.67 -13.00 -7.54
CA PRO A 147 -5.74 -12.61 -6.60
C PRO A 147 -5.38 -12.77 -5.14
N LEU A 148 -4.57 -13.78 -4.78
CA LEU A 148 -4.08 -13.93 -3.42
C LEU A 148 -3.10 -12.82 -3.06
N GLY A 149 -2.14 -12.52 -3.96
CA GLY A 149 -1.18 -11.44 -3.79
C GLY A 149 -1.85 -10.10 -3.52
N GLU A 150 -2.81 -9.69 -4.35
CA GLU A 150 -3.56 -8.45 -4.16
C GLU A 150 -4.29 -8.35 -2.81
N LYS A 151 -4.77 -9.48 -2.28
CA LYS A 151 -5.44 -9.51 -0.98
C LYS A 151 -4.45 -9.38 0.17
N LEU A 152 -3.31 -10.06 0.08
CA LEU A 152 -2.25 -9.96 1.07
C LEU A 152 -1.57 -8.59 1.04
N GLU A 153 -1.40 -7.97 -0.12
CA GLU A 153 -0.92 -6.58 -0.23
C GLU A 153 -1.85 -5.59 0.46
N ARG A 154 -3.17 -5.76 0.35
CA ARG A 154 -4.10 -4.92 1.11
C ARG A 154 -3.95 -5.06 2.62
N ILE A 155 -3.67 -6.27 3.11
CA ILE A 155 -3.38 -6.50 4.53
C ILE A 155 -2.06 -5.83 4.89
N LYS A 156 -1.04 -5.99 4.06
CA LYS A 156 0.25 -5.32 4.19
C LYS A 156 0.10 -3.80 4.31
N ASP A 157 -0.62 -3.17 3.38
CA ASP A 157 -0.83 -1.71 3.35
C ASP A 157 -1.53 -1.16 4.61
N GLN A 158 -2.33 -1.99 5.28
CA GLN A 158 -3.01 -1.62 6.52
C GLN A 158 -2.13 -1.77 7.76
N HIS A 159 -1.13 -2.63 7.72
CA HIS A 159 -0.32 -3.01 8.88
C HIS A 159 1.17 -2.63 8.77
N ASP A 160 1.63 -2.26 7.58
CA ASP A 160 2.98 -1.74 7.42
C ASP A 160 3.11 -0.40 8.14
N THR A 161 4.19 -0.26 8.84
CA THR A 161 4.56 0.99 9.51
C THR A 161 5.93 1.44 9.04
N PRO A 162 6.05 2.65 8.49
CA PRO A 162 7.36 3.18 8.13
C PRO A 162 8.21 3.42 9.37
N PRO A 163 9.54 3.35 9.26
CA PRO A 163 10.42 3.69 10.36
C PRO A 163 10.28 5.17 10.72
N LEU A 164 10.23 5.46 12.01
CA LEU A 164 10.20 6.82 12.54
C LEU A 164 11.56 7.17 13.12
N SER A 165 12.28 8.08 12.49
CA SER A 165 13.53 8.63 13.00
C SER A 165 13.29 9.56 14.20
N ALA A 166 14.23 9.57 15.14
CA ALA A 166 14.24 10.54 16.21
C ALA A 166 14.42 11.97 15.68
N LYS A 167 13.87 12.95 16.38
CA LYS A 167 14.05 14.39 16.13
C LYS A 167 14.79 15.03 17.29
N LEU A 168 15.62 16.02 16.99
CA LEU A 168 16.35 16.77 17.96
C LEU A 168 15.51 17.96 18.50
N ASP A 169 15.31 18.03 19.79
CA ASP A 169 14.83 19.24 20.47
C ASP A 169 16.03 20.11 20.81
N LEU A 170 16.27 21.13 20.01
CA LEU A 170 17.40 22.05 20.17
C LEU A 170 17.28 22.92 21.42
N ALA A 171 16.07 23.24 21.86
CA ALA A 171 15.84 24.09 23.01
C ALA A 171 16.20 23.38 24.35
N HIS A 172 15.92 22.09 24.43
CA HIS A 172 16.11 21.29 25.65
C HIS A 172 17.29 20.32 25.57
N HIS A 173 17.99 20.25 24.45
CA HIS A 173 19.03 19.25 24.15
C HIS A 173 18.59 17.80 24.41
N THR A 174 17.36 17.49 23.96
CA THR A 174 16.78 16.16 24.03
C THR A 174 16.43 15.63 22.65
N ALA A 175 16.14 14.34 22.52
CA ALA A 175 15.65 13.77 21.28
C ALA A 175 14.39 12.93 21.53
N SER A 176 13.49 12.93 20.55
CA SER A 176 12.32 12.05 20.58
C SER A 176 12.73 10.59 20.51
N GLU A 177 11.81 9.69 20.85
CA GLU A 177 11.99 8.26 20.58
C GLU A 177 11.98 8.01 19.08
N HIS A 178 12.64 6.92 18.69
CA HIS A 178 12.60 6.40 17.34
C HIS A 178 11.86 5.05 17.32
N THR A 179 11.31 4.67 16.18
CA THR A 179 10.61 3.39 16.04
C THR A 179 11.10 2.70 14.76
N PRO A 180 11.51 1.42 14.82
CA PRO A 180 11.80 0.67 13.61
C PRO A 180 10.54 0.53 12.75
N GLY A 181 10.72 0.58 11.45
CA GLY A 181 9.68 0.27 10.48
C GLY A 181 9.40 -1.22 10.45
N ARG A 182 8.17 -1.57 10.12
CA ARG A 182 7.73 -2.95 9.94
C ARG A 182 7.05 -3.10 8.60
N TYR A 183 7.48 -4.08 7.82
CA TYR A 183 6.90 -4.41 6.52
C TYR A 183 6.62 -5.90 6.44
N LEU A 184 5.35 -6.25 6.19
CA LEU A 184 4.95 -7.65 6.08
C LEU A 184 5.51 -8.26 4.79
N ASP A 185 6.01 -9.50 4.90
CA ASP A 185 6.50 -10.28 3.75
C ASP A 185 5.34 -11.04 3.12
N VAL A 186 4.76 -10.48 2.06
CA VAL A 186 3.64 -11.07 1.33
C VAL A 186 4.01 -12.41 0.71
N TYR A 187 5.22 -12.56 0.17
CA TYR A 187 5.66 -13.81 -0.45
C TYR A 187 5.80 -14.93 0.58
N ALA A 188 6.44 -14.63 1.70
CA ALA A 188 6.55 -15.58 2.80
C ALA A 188 5.17 -15.89 3.43
N ALA A 189 4.22 -14.96 3.40
CA ALA A 189 2.84 -15.20 3.84
C ALA A 189 2.10 -16.19 2.94
N VAL A 190 2.30 -16.12 1.62
CA VAL A 190 1.76 -17.11 0.65
C VAL A 190 2.29 -18.50 0.98
N GLU A 191 3.61 -18.65 1.12
CA GLU A 191 4.23 -19.93 1.44
C GLU A 191 3.77 -20.49 2.80
N ALA A 192 3.58 -19.59 3.79
CA ALA A 192 3.10 -20.00 5.10
C ALA A 192 1.64 -20.46 5.05
N LEU A 193 0.80 -19.80 4.24
CA LEU A 193 -0.59 -20.20 4.01
C LEU A 193 -0.65 -21.57 3.31
N ASP A 194 0.08 -21.76 2.23
CA ASP A 194 0.11 -23.04 1.50
C ASP A 194 0.52 -24.20 2.41
N ARG A 195 1.57 -24.01 3.22
CA ARG A 195 2.00 -24.99 4.22
C ARG A 195 0.91 -25.28 5.26
N ALA A 196 0.28 -24.23 5.78
CA ALA A 196 -0.77 -24.38 6.79
C ALA A 196 -1.98 -25.12 6.23
N VAL A 197 -2.41 -24.83 5.00
CA VAL A 197 -3.53 -25.49 4.33
C VAL A 197 -3.20 -26.95 4.01
N ALA A 198 -1.99 -27.25 3.55
CA ALA A 198 -1.56 -28.62 3.27
C ALA A 198 -1.59 -29.53 4.52
N HIS A 199 -1.43 -28.97 5.72
CA HIS A 199 -1.42 -29.71 6.99
C HIS A 199 -2.73 -29.61 7.78
N ALA A 200 -3.69 -28.81 7.32
CA ALA A 200 -4.86 -28.40 8.12
C ALA A 200 -5.88 -29.49 8.41
N GLY A 201 -6.03 -30.48 7.54
CA GLY A 201 -7.05 -31.53 7.69
C GLY A 201 -8.45 -30.93 7.93
N ILE A 202 -9.25 -31.58 8.81
CA ILE A 202 -10.63 -31.17 9.14
C ILE A 202 -10.66 -29.84 9.93
N SER A 203 -9.65 -29.56 10.72
CA SER A 203 -9.66 -28.44 11.68
C SER A 203 -9.39 -27.07 11.05
N GLY A 204 -9.03 -27.02 9.78
CA GLY A 204 -8.63 -25.80 9.09
C GLY A 204 -7.19 -25.34 9.42
N PRO A 205 -6.68 -24.37 8.66
CA PRO A 205 -5.29 -23.91 8.78
C PRO A 205 -5.01 -23.16 10.11
N GLY A 206 -6.04 -22.74 10.83
CA GLY A 206 -5.89 -22.06 12.11
C GLY A 206 -5.21 -20.71 12.00
N SER A 207 -4.05 -20.56 12.66
CA SER A 207 -3.25 -19.33 12.63
C SER A 207 -2.05 -19.47 11.70
N VAL A 208 -1.88 -18.48 10.82
CA VAL A 208 -0.72 -18.34 9.92
C VAL A 208 0.10 -17.15 10.38
N VAL A 209 1.34 -17.41 10.79
CA VAL A 209 2.27 -16.33 11.17
C VAL A 209 2.84 -15.71 9.89
N VAL A 210 2.61 -14.43 9.72
CA VAL A 210 3.18 -13.65 8.61
C VAL A 210 4.55 -13.14 9.04
N PRO A 211 5.63 -13.49 8.35
CA PRO A 211 6.91 -12.87 8.58
C PRO A 211 6.89 -11.39 8.26
N ALA A 212 7.72 -10.62 8.95
CA ALA A 212 7.88 -9.19 8.70
C ALA A 212 9.36 -8.82 8.72
N PHE A 213 9.71 -7.81 7.92
CA PHE A 213 11.03 -7.20 7.97
C PHE A 213 10.98 -5.97 8.88
N GLU A 214 11.93 -5.86 9.78
CA GLU A 214 12.17 -4.65 10.54
C GLU A 214 13.21 -3.80 9.80
N ILE A 215 12.91 -2.53 9.58
CA ILE A 215 13.81 -1.56 8.98
C ILE A 215 14.18 -0.55 10.06
N ALA A 216 15.46 -0.47 10.36
CA ALA A 216 15.96 0.51 11.30
C ALA A 216 15.67 1.94 10.81
N PRO A 217 15.31 2.88 11.70
CA PRO A 217 15.21 4.29 11.35
C PRO A 217 16.57 4.84 10.93
N HIS A 218 16.59 5.81 10.06
CA HIS A 218 17.82 6.45 9.59
C HIS A 218 18.58 7.16 10.73
N ALA A 219 17.84 7.75 11.69
CA ALA A 219 18.39 8.44 12.83
C ALA A 219 17.83 7.87 14.14
N SER A 220 18.66 7.12 14.89
CA SER A 220 18.32 6.70 16.23
C SER A 220 18.42 7.87 17.21
N ARG A 221 17.82 7.74 18.39
CA ARG A 221 17.87 8.75 19.44
C ARG A 221 19.31 9.08 19.84
N GLU A 222 20.16 8.08 19.98
CA GLU A 222 21.57 8.22 20.35
C GLU A 222 22.34 8.96 19.26
N ALA A 223 22.09 8.61 18.00
CA ALA A 223 22.72 9.26 16.85
C ALA A 223 22.33 10.73 16.76
N VAL A 224 21.04 11.04 16.99
CA VAL A 224 20.51 12.42 16.98
C VAL A 224 21.13 13.27 18.09
N LEU A 225 21.25 12.74 19.31
CA LEU A 225 21.88 13.45 20.44
C LEU A 225 23.38 13.71 20.24
N ALA A 226 24.04 12.93 19.39
CA ALA A 226 25.47 13.09 19.10
C ALA A 226 25.75 14.07 17.94
N VAL A 227 24.71 14.66 17.32
CA VAL A 227 24.89 15.58 16.18
C VAL A 227 25.47 16.90 16.64
N ASP A 228 26.56 17.31 16.00
CA ASP A 228 27.15 18.63 16.17
C ASP A 228 26.36 19.67 15.39
N THR A 229 25.75 20.61 16.11
CA THR A 229 24.91 21.71 15.57
C THR A 229 25.53 23.08 15.78
N THR A 230 26.84 23.14 16.03
CA THR A 230 27.55 24.39 16.41
C THR A 230 27.62 25.42 15.30
N GLN A 231 27.48 25.01 14.03
CA GLN A 231 27.59 25.90 12.89
C GLN A 231 26.25 26.09 12.18
N LEU A 232 25.96 27.36 11.82
CA LEU A 232 24.88 27.72 10.93
C LEU A 232 25.33 27.53 9.48
N VAL A 233 24.89 26.44 8.84
CA VAL A 233 25.18 26.16 7.42
C VAL A 233 24.48 27.16 6.52
N SER A 234 23.16 27.38 6.77
CA SER A 234 22.36 28.38 6.05
C SER A 234 21.13 28.77 6.84
N ARG A 235 20.55 29.92 6.48
CA ARG A 235 19.27 30.39 6.99
C ARG A 235 18.49 31.09 5.87
N PHE A 236 17.20 30.86 5.83
CA PHE A 236 16.28 31.61 4.98
C PHE A 236 15.00 31.91 5.73
N GLU A 237 14.41 33.10 5.50
CA GLU A 237 13.19 33.50 6.17
C GLU A 237 12.15 34.09 5.21
N THR A 238 10.89 33.89 5.56
CA THR A 238 9.73 34.53 4.91
C THR A 238 8.78 35.10 5.95
N ARG A 239 7.91 36.02 5.53
CA ARG A 239 6.94 36.66 6.42
C ARG A 239 5.52 36.23 6.11
N PHE A 240 4.69 36.15 7.15
CA PHE A 240 3.26 35.90 7.05
C PHE A 240 2.48 36.78 8.02
N SER A 241 1.17 36.90 7.82
CA SER A 241 0.31 37.72 8.71
C SER A 241 -0.19 36.88 9.88
N GLU A 242 0.12 37.27 11.10
CA GLU A 242 -0.44 36.68 12.32
C GLU A 242 -1.96 36.87 12.43
N GLY A 243 -2.50 37.95 11.83
CA GLY A 243 -3.94 38.22 11.83
C GLY A 243 -4.77 37.22 11.06
N GLN A 244 -4.16 36.43 10.19
CA GLN A 244 -4.80 35.27 9.51
C GLN A 244 -4.66 34.02 10.38
N ILE A 245 -5.45 33.93 11.45
CA ILE A 245 -5.28 32.93 12.51
C ILE A 245 -5.17 31.48 11.96
N GLY A 246 -6.06 31.06 11.06
CA GLY A 246 -6.03 29.71 10.46
C GLY A 246 -4.73 29.48 9.67
N ARG A 247 -4.31 30.45 8.86
CA ARG A 247 -3.06 30.37 8.09
C ARG A 247 -1.82 30.33 9.00
N ALA A 248 -1.78 31.24 10.00
CA ALA A 248 -0.68 31.28 10.96
C ALA A 248 -0.56 29.96 11.75
N GLY A 249 -1.69 29.37 12.15
CA GLY A 249 -1.75 28.04 12.76
C GLY A 249 -1.21 26.94 11.85
N ASN A 250 -1.59 26.95 10.58
CA ASN A 250 -1.11 25.99 9.58
C ASN A 250 0.40 26.11 9.35
N VAL A 251 0.92 27.34 9.25
CA VAL A 251 2.37 27.61 9.11
C VAL A 251 3.14 27.04 10.30
N ARG A 252 2.72 27.32 11.53
CA ARG A 252 3.36 26.78 12.74
C ARG A 252 3.33 25.27 12.78
N ARG A 253 2.19 24.67 12.47
CA ARG A 253 2.03 23.22 12.48
C ARG A 253 2.94 22.52 11.47
N ALA A 254 2.96 23.02 10.24
CA ALA A 254 3.82 22.45 9.20
C ALA A 254 5.31 22.68 9.50
N ALA A 255 5.68 23.83 10.05
CA ALA A 255 7.05 24.12 10.48
C ALA A 255 7.49 23.16 11.60
N ASN A 256 6.67 22.95 12.62
CA ASN A 256 6.93 21.99 13.70
C ASN A 256 7.08 20.54 13.19
N GLY A 257 6.37 20.17 12.11
CA GLY A 257 6.56 18.89 11.46
C GLY A 257 7.96 18.66 10.92
N MET A 258 8.66 19.74 10.53
CA MET A 258 10.03 19.69 9.99
C MET A 258 11.10 20.07 11.02
N ASP A 259 10.70 20.65 12.16
CA ASP A 259 11.65 21.08 13.19
C ASP A 259 12.35 19.89 13.85
N GLY A 260 13.66 20.02 14.06
CA GLY A 260 14.49 19.00 14.68
C GLY A 260 14.76 17.74 13.82
N VAL A 261 14.32 17.73 12.55
CA VAL A 261 14.61 16.62 11.64
C VAL A 261 16.11 16.58 11.34
N VAL A 262 16.72 15.43 11.57
CA VAL A 262 18.13 15.17 11.31
C VAL A 262 18.27 14.39 10.02
N LEU A 263 19.10 14.86 9.11
CA LEU A 263 19.48 14.13 7.89
C LEU A 263 20.91 13.58 8.07
N MET A 264 21.02 12.28 8.15
CA MET A 264 22.32 11.60 8.14
C MET A 264 23.00 11.75 6.76
N PRO A 265 24.31 11.49 6.65
CA PRO A 265 25.01 11.51 5.37
C PRO A 265 24.31 10.68 4.28
N GLY A 266 24.01 11.29 3.14
CA GLY A 266 23.33 10.65 2.02
C GLY A 266 21.82 10.45 2.19
N GLU A 267 21.25 10.75 3.35
CA GLU A 267 19.81 10.59 3.64
C GLU A 267 18.96 11.61 2.89
N THR A 268 17.78 11.15 2.47
CA THR A 268 16.73 11.99 1.85
C THR A 268 15.55 12.13 2.78
N VAL A 269 15.13 13.36 3.05
CA VAL A 269 13.90 13.67 3.80
C VAL A 269 12.78 14.05 2.85
N SER A 270 11.56 13.59 3.18
CA SER A 270 10.29 13.98 2.55
C SER A 270 9.54 14.96 3.45
N PHE A 271 9.13 16.09 2.89
CA PHE A 271 8.27 17.04 3.58
C PHE A 271 6.90 16.43 3.90
N ASN A 272 6.32 15.72 2.93
CA ASN A 272 5.01 15.10 3.09
C ASN A 272 5.01 14.00 4.17
N ALA A 273 6.07 13.18 4.23
CA ALA A 273 6.19 12.14 5.25
C ALA A 273 6.28 12.72 6.67
N ASN A 274 6.96 13.85 6.85
CA ASN A 274 7.14 14.47 8.17
C ASN A 274 5.96 15.32 8.62
N VAL A 275 5.29 16.02 7.70
CA VAL A 275 4.17 16.93 8.03
C VAL A 275 2.83 16.20 8.01
N GLY A 276 2.71 15.12 7.23
CA GLY A 276 1.49 14.30 7.11
C GLY A 276 0.37 14.96 6.31
N SER A 277 -0.83 14.40 6.41
CA SER A 277 -2.03 14.90 5.74
C SER A 277 -2.47 16.27 6.30
N ARG A 278 -2.83 17.18 5.39
CA ARG A 278 -3.36 18.50 5.73
C ARG A 278 -4.88 18.44 5.93
N SER A 279 -5.31 17.70 6.95
CA SER A 279 -6.72 17.53 7.31
C SER A 279 -7.06 18.27 8.60
N THR A 280 -8.34 18.49 8.83
CA THR A 280 -8.84 19.04 10.10
C THR A 280 -8.53 18.11 11.29
N ASP A 281 -8.55 16.80 11.08
CA ASP A 281 -8.21 15.81 12.10
C ASP A 281 -6.74 15.93 12.54
N ASN A 282 -5.86 16.33 11.62
CA ASN A 282 -4.47 16.66 11.93
C ASN A 282 -4.30 18.12 12.39
N GLY A 283 -5.40 18.84 12.68
CA GLY A 283 -5.43 20.17 13.24
C GLY A 283 -5.07 21.30 12.25
N PHE A 284 -5.17 21.04 10.94
CA PHE A 284 -5.08 22.10 9.94
C PHE A 284 -6.42 22.81 9.78
N ALA A 285 -6.38 24.12 9.56
CA ALA A 285 -7.52 24.97 9.40
C ALA A 285 -7.72 25.43 7.94
N LEU A 286 -8.92 25.90 7.62
CA LEU A 286 -9.22 26.59 6.38
C LEU A 286 -8.41 27.90 6.32
N ALA A 287 -7.76 28.14 5.20
CA ALA A 287 -7.02 29.36 4.92
C ALA A 287 -6.81 29.54 3.40
N PRO A 288 -6.51 30.76 2.92
CA PRO A 288 -6.25 30.99 1.51
C PRO A 288 -5.10 30.14 0.97
N GLU A 289 -5.35 29.45 -0.14
CA GLU A 289 -4.38 28.65 -0.89
C GLU A 289 -4.41 29.00 -2.39
N ILE A 290 -3.33 28.66 -3.10
CA ILE A 290 -3.27 28.70 -4.56
C ILE A 290 -3.66 27.35 -5.10
N TYR A 291 -4.77 27.28 -5.85
CA TYR A 291 -5.21 26.07 -6.51
C TYR A 291 -5.44 26.33 -8.00
N LYS A 292 -4.70 25.65 -8.87
CA LYS A 292 -4.76 25.81 -10.34
C LYS A 292 -4.70 27.29 -10.79
N GLY A 293 -3.89 28.12 -10.12
CA GLY A 293 -3.71 29.53 -10.44
C GLY A 293 -4.75 30.46 -9.79
N GLU A 294 -5.80 29.95 -9.14
CA GLU A 294 -6.80 30.74 -8.41
C GLU A 294 -6.54 30.75 -6.90
N LEU A 295 -6.90 31.86 -6.25
CA LEU A 295 -6.96 31.92 -4.80
C LEU A 295 -8.31 31.42 -4.32
N ARG A 296 -8.29 30.43 -3.44
CA ARG A 296 -9.49 29.89 -2.77
C ARG A 296 -9.16 29.53 -1.32
N ASP A 297 -10.17 29.33 -0.50
CA ASP A 297 -9.97 28.76 0.81
C ASP A 297 -9.85 27.23 0.73
N GLY A 298 -8.83 26.68 1.39
CA GLY A 298 -8.57 25.25 1.48
C GLY A 298 -7.95 24.88 2.82
N VAL A 299 -8.11 23.62 3.25
CA VAL A 299 -7.51 23.16 4.49
C VAL A 299 -6.00 23.01 4.30
N GLY A 300 -5.22 23.65 5.20
CA GLY A 300 -3.75 23.64 5.11
C GLY A 300 -3.14 24.82 4.33
N GLY A 301 -3.93 25.82 3.95
CA GLY A 301 -3.41 27.05 3.33
C GLY A 301 -2.28 27.67 4.16
N GLY A 302 -1.13 27.95 3.53
CA GLY A 302 0.12 28.38 4.19
C GLY A 302 1.22 27.30 4.21
N THR A 303 0.91 26.03 4.03
CA THR A 303 1.90 24.92 4.07
C THR A 303 2.97 25.07 2.97
N CYS A 304 2.60 25.53 1.77
CA CYS A 304 3.57 25.77 0.70
C CYS A 304 4.53 26.93 1.01
N GLN A 305 4.20 27.84 1.93
CA GLN A 305 5.16 28.82 2.42
C GLN A 305 6.24 28.15 3.26
N VAL A 306 5.85 27.15 4.07
CA VAL A 306 6.80 26.38 4.89
C VAL A 306 7.75 25.58 4.00
N SER A 307 7.22 24.84 3.02
CA SER A 307 8.07 24.08 2.09
C SER A 307 8.97 24.98 1.24
N GLY A 308 8.47 26.15 0.79
CA GLY A 308 9.29 27.13 0.05
C GLY A 308 10.41 27.73 0.89
N THR A 309 10.13 28.07 2.16
CA THR A 309 11.16 28.59 3.07
C THR A 309 12.23 27.54 3.38
N LEU A 310 11.81 26.29 3.63
CA LEU A 310 12.71 25.17 3.84
C LEU A 310 13.55 24.87 2.58
N HIS A 311 12.90 24.84 1.40
CA HIS A 311 13.61 24.67 0.13
C HIS A 311 14.69 25.74 -0.04
N ALA A 312 14.38 27.00 0.20
CA ALA A 312 15.35 28.08 0.06
C ALA A 312 16.51 27.95 1.07
N ALA A 313 16.23 27.60 2.33
CA ALA A 313 17.29 27.33 3.31
C ALA A 313 18.19 26.17 2.85
N ALA A 314 17.62 25.04 2.44
CA ALA A 314 18.35 23.89 1.92
C ALA A 314 19.14 24.22 0.63
N PHE A 315 18.54 25.00 -0.25
CA PHE A 315 19.16 25.48 -1.47
C PHE A 315 20.42 26.30 -1.18
N PHE A 316 20.36 27.30 -0.29
CA PHE A 316 21.52 28.09 0.10
C PHE A 316 22.48 27.32 1.03
N GLY A 317 21.99 26.28 1.71
CA GLY A 317 22.83 25.36 2.48
C GLY A 317 23.60 24.33 1.62
N GLY A 318 23.44 24.31 0.31
CA GLY A 318 24.13 23.37 -0.56
C GLY A 318 23.58 21.95 -0.53
N LEU A 319 22.42 21.71 0.08
CA LEU A 319 21.74 20.40 0.07
C LEU A 319 21.26 20.07 -1.35
N ASP A 320 21.19 18.79 -1.67
CA ASP A 320 20.61 18.34 -2.93
C ASP A 320 19.09 18.48 -2.94
N ILE A 321 18.54 19.01 -4.00
CA ILE A 321 17.09 19.13 -4.22
C ILE A 321 16.65 17.94 -5.08
N VAL A 322 16.11 16.89 -4.43
CA VAL A 322 15.75 15.62 -5.09
C VAL A 322 14.41 15.74 -5.81
N GLU A 323 13.43 16.39 -5.17
CA GLU A 323 12.11 16.62 -5.75
C GLU A 323 11.62 18.02 -5.34
N ARG A 324 11.17 18.80 -6.33
CA ARG A 324 10.59 20.12 -6.11
C ARG A 324 9.80 20.56 -7.34
N ILE A 325 8.62 21.10 -7.11
CA ILE A 325 7.79 21.73 -8.14
C ILE A 325 7.53 23.17 -7.75
N ASN A 326 7.68 24.13 -8.69
CA ASN A 326 7.31 25.52 -8.46
C ASN A 326 5.79 25.72 -8.45
N HIS A 327 5.30 26.84 -7.91
CA HIS A 327 3.88 27.16 -7.95
C HIS A 327 3.37 27.42 -9.37
N SER A 328 2.07 27.25 -9.54
CA SER A 328 1.36 27.60 -10.78
C SER A 328 1.22 29.12 -10.99
N ARG A 329 1.66 29.93 -10.04
CA ARG A 329 1.74 31.40 -10.13
C ARG A 329 2.80 31.94 -9.16
N PRO A 330 3.36 33.12 -9.41
CA PRO A 330 4.27 33.77 -8.48
C PRO A 330 3.66 33.92 -7.07
N SER A 331 4.46 33.63 -6.05
CA SER A 331 4.08 33.79 -4.64
C SER A 331 4.70 35.10 -4.09
N GLY A 332 3.89 35.92 -3.43
CA GLY A 332 4.34 37.22 -2.93
C GLY A 332 5.30 37.20 -1.73
N TYR A 333 5.56 36.01 -1.13
CA TYR A 333 6.39 35.85 0.05
C TYR A 333 7.82 35.36 -0.25
N ILE A 334 8.10 34.92 -1.48
CA ILE A 334 9.40 34.36 -1.84
C ILE A 334 9.77 34.68 -3.29
N HIS A 335 11.06 34.74 -3.59
CA HIS A 335 11.55 34.97 -4.95
C HIS A 335 11.23 33.83 -5.91
N LEU A 336 11.01 34.18 -7.18
CA LEU A 336 10.87 33.21 -8.25
C LEU A 336 12.08 32.26 -8.30
N GLY A 337 11.81 30.99 -8.42
CA GLY A 337 12.85 29.94 -8.42
C GLY A 337 13.19 29.37 -7.05
N LEU A 338 12.73 29.98 -5.95
CA LEU A 338 12.97 29.49 -4.58
C LEU A 338 11.73 28.90 -3.91
N ASP A 339 10.56 29.10 -4.49
CA ASP A 339 9.30 28.52 -4.00
C ASP A 339 9.25 27.00 -4.19
N ALA A 340 8.44 26.32 -3.39
CA ALA A 340 8.17 24.88 -3.51
C ALA A 340 6.70 24.58 -3.20
N THR A 341 6.03 23.89 -4.11
CA THR A 341 4.66 23.42 -3.94
C THR A 341 4.65 22.06 -3.27
N VAL A 342 3.75 21.84 -2.32
CA VAL A 342 3.47 20.53 -1.73
C VAL A 342 1.97 20.26 -1.72
N VAL A 343 1.59 19.04 -2.11
CA VAL A 343 0.21 18.53 -2.06
C VAL A 343 0.26 17.08 -1.59
N PHE A 344 -0.32 16.81 -0.43
CA PHE A 344 -0.31 15.44 0.11
C PHE A 344 -1.32 14.54 -0.64
N PRO A 345 -0.96 13.31 -0.99
CA PRO A 345 0.38 12.71 -0.90
C PRO A 345 1.23 12.90 -2.17
N THR A 346 0.76 13.60 -3.21
CA THR A 346 1.18 13.47 -4.61
C THR A 346 2.30 14.42 -5.07
N VAL A 347 2.46 15.57 -4.42
CA VAL A 347 3.51 16.56 -4.77
C VAL A 347 4.33 16.83 -3.53
N ASP A 348 5.62 16.55 -3.58
CA ASP A 348 6.50 16.61 -2.41
C ASP A 348 7.69 17.56 -2.60
N LEU A 349 8.30 17.92 -1.49
CA LEU A 349 9.64 18.47 -1.43
C LEU A 349 10.55 17.42 -0.78
N LYS A 350 11.55 16.96 -1.55
CA LYS A 350 12.54 16.01 -1.05
C LYS A 350 13.93 16.60 -1.12
N LEU A 351 14.63 16.56 0.01
CA LEU A 351 15.96 17.11 0.20
C LEU A 351 16.91 16.00 0.62
N ARG A 352 18.13 15.99 0.09
CA ARG A 352 19.17 15.03 0.46
C ARG A 352 20.38 15.75 1.04
N ASN A 353 20.94 15.19 2.09
CA ASN A 353 22.20 15.63 2.65
C ASN A 353 23.39 15.08 1.81
N PRO A 354 24.12 15.93 1.08
CA PRO A 354 25.27 15.47 0.28
C PRO A 354 26.58 15.42 1.09
N TYR A 355 26.55 15.85 2.36
CA TYR A 355 27.74 15.98 3.20
C TYR A 355 28.08 14.66 3.88
N ASP A 356 29.29 14.54 4.38
CA ASP A 356 29.77 13.38 5.17
C ASP A 356 29.47 13.51 6.66
N PHE A 357 28.67 14.50 7.06
CA PHE A 357 28.20 14.74 8.42
C PHE A 357 26.69 14.98 8.45
N PRO A 358 26.02 14.73 9.58
CA PRO A 358 24.60 15.01 9.75
C PRO A 358 24.31 16.50 9.73
N VAL A 359 23.14 16.87 9.21
CA VAL A 359 22.59 18.23 9.30
C VAL A 359 21.22 18.21 9.97
N VAL A 360 20.87 19.29 10.67
CA VAL A 360 19.59 19.44 11.36
C VAL A 360 18.78 20.55 10.69
N LEU A 361 17.50 20.27 10.43
CA LEU A 361 16.53 21.26 9.98
C LEU A 361 15.90 21.90 11.23
N HIS A 362 16.14 23.18 11.44
CA HIS A 362 15.56 23.92 12.57
C HIS A 362 14.58 24.98 12.08
N ALA A 363 13.35 24.91 12.55
CA ALA A 363 12.29 25.84 12.20
C ALA A 363 12.09 26.87 13.32
N VAL A 364 12.18 28.15 12.98
CA VAL A 364 11.93 29.28 13.90
C VAL A 364 10.70 30.02 13.43
N VAL A 365 9.66 30.10 14.25
CA VAL A 365 8.43 30.84 13.96
C VAL A 365 8.18 31.84 15.06
N ASP A 366 8.40 33.12 14.76
CA ASP A 366 8.21 34.24 15.71
C ASP A 366 7.61 35.47 15.02
N LYS A 367 6.58 36.04 15.63
CA LYS A 367 5.96 37.34 15.27
C LYS A 367 5.75 37.54 13.76
N GLY A 368 5.16 36.53 13.09
CA GLY A 368 4.87 36.56 11.65
C GLY A 368 6.09 36.33 10.75
N THR A 369 7.21 35.90 11.31
CA THR A 369 8.39 35.44 10.58
C THR A 369 8.48 33.92 10.70
N LEU A 370 8.70 33.27 9.58
CA LEU A 370 9.07 31.85 9.49
C LEU A 370 10.51 31.81 8.96
N ALA A 371 11.41 31.18 9.68
CA ALA A 371 12.75 30.88 9.22
C ALA A 371 13.06 29.40 9.31
N PHE A 372 13.85 28.89 8.39
CA PHE A 372 14.54 27.63 8.51
C PHE A 372 16.05 27.87 8.60
N GLU A 373 16.66 27.19 9.54
CA GLU A 373 18.10 27.13 9.75
C GLU A 373 18.55 25.70 9.45
N ILE A 374 19.61 25.56 8.67
CA ILE A 374 20.32 24.30 8.50
C ILE A 374 21.52 24.35 9.41
N LEU A 375 21.59 23.47 10.39
CA LEU A 375 22.66 23.39 11.38
C LEU A 375 23.55 22.18 11.12
N GLY A 376 24.81 22.26 11.45
CA GLY A 376 25.78 21.18 11.30
C GLY A 376 27.12 21.48 11.95
N ARG A 377 28.14 20.63 11.73
CA ARG A 377 29.47 20.82 12.34
C ARG A 377 30.31 21.90 11.64
N GLU A 378 30.01 22.20 10.38
CA GLU A 378 30.77 23.17 9.59
C GLU A 378 29.91 23.75 8.47
N LYS A 379 30.34 24.86 7.86
CA LYS A 379 29.71 25.47 6.68
C LYS A 379 30.48 25.06 5.42
N PRO A 380 30.10 23.95 4.75
CA PRO A 380 30.93 23.32 3.71
C PRO A 380 30.85 24.00 2.36
N ALA A 381 29.87 24.89 2.15
CA ALA A 381 29.63 25.52 0.86
C ALA A 381 29.19 26.98 0.99
N LYS A 382 29.53 27.79 -0.02
CA LYS A 382 28.88 29.06 -0.31
C LYS A 382 28.04 28.88 -1.57
N VAL A 383 26.84 29.43 -1.59
CA VAL A 383 25.94 29.29 -2.75
C VAL A 383 25.60 30.65 -3.32
N ASP A 384 25.91 30.85 -4.59
CA ASP A 384 25.47 32.00 -5.37
C ASP A 384 24.22 31.62 -6.19
N PHE A 385 23.28 32.52 -6.29
CA PHE A 385 22.00 32.33 -6.97
C PHE A 385 21.73 33.51 -7.91
N THR A 386 21.44 33.18 -9.17
CA THR A 386 21.03 34.17 -10.18
C THR A 386 19.79 33.73 -10.91
N THR A 387 18.95 34.67 -11.30
CA THR A 387 17.75 34.42 -12.09
C THR A 387 17.69 35.33 -13.29
N VAL A 388 17.25 34.81 -14.42
CA VAL A 388 17.01 35.57 -15.65
C VAL A 388 15.63 35.23 -16.19
N THR A 389 14.81 36.25 -16.44
CA THR A 389 13.54 36.04 -17.15
C THR A 389 13.84 35.71 -18.61
N VAL A 390 13.42 34.51 -19.05
CA VAL A 390 13.66 34.01 -20.41
C VAL A 390 12.40 33.99 -21.27
N GLY A 391 11.24 34.29 -20.68
CA GLY A 391 9.98 34.39 -21.41
C GLY A 391 8.87 34.99 -20.55
N THR A 392 7.91 35.64 -21.21
CA THR A 392 6.69 36.16 -20.60
C THR A 392 5.49 35.76 -21.45
N ALA A 393 4.32 35.59 -20.83
CA ALA A 393 3.06 35.31 -21.49
C ALA A 393 1.96 36.22 -20.94
N SER A 394 1.13 36.80 -21.80
CA SER A 394 0.00 37.63 -21.39
C SER A 394 -1.10 36.76 -20.79
N PHE A 395 -1.81 37.29 -19.81
CA PHE A 395 -2.99 36.63 -19.26
C PHE A 395 -4.24 36.87 -20.14
N LYS A 396 -5.23 36.01 -19.95
CA LYS A 396 -6.56 36.13 -20.56
C LYS A 396 -7.58 36.59 -19.51
N ARG A 397 -8.67 37.16 -19.98
CA ARG A 397 -9.82 37.54 -19.16
C ARG A 397 -10.89 36.46 -19.19
N LYS A 398 -11.50 36.21 -18.03
CA LYS A 398 -12.73 35.45 -17.85
C LYS A 398 -13.78 36.37 -17.24
N VAL A 399 -14.98 36.42 -17.83
CA VAL A 399 -16.10 37.22 -17.33
C VAL A 399 -17.11 36.24 -16.72
N GLU A 400 -17.52 36.51 -15.48
CA GLU A 400 -18.55 35.75 -14.76
C GLU A 400 -19.75 36.66 -14.54
N GLU A 401 -20.94 36.25 -14.97
CA GLU A 401 -22.16 36.97 -14.65
C GLU A 401 -22.57 36.78 -13.20
N ASP A 402 -22.92 37.84 -12.50
CA ASP A 402 -23.37 37.82 -11.11
C ASP A 402 -24.54 38.82 -10.94
N ALA A 403 -25.71 38.29 -10.62
CA ALA A 403 -26.92 39.11 -10.42
C ALA A 403 -26.82 40.10 -9.25
N GLY A 404 -25.82 39.94 -8.36
CA GLY A 404 -25.53 40.90 -7.28
C GLY A 404 -24.72 42.11 -7.73
N VAL A 405 -24.20 42.10 -8.96
CA VAL A 405 -23.47 43.25 -9.54
C VAL A 405 -24.44 44.17 -10.24
N LYS A 406 -24.34 45.47 -9.94
CA LYS A 406 -25.18 46.49 -10.58
C LYS A 406 -24.83 46.64 -12.07
N GLU A 407 -25.83 46.94 -12.88
CA GLU A 407 -25.65 47.22 -14.31
C GLU A 407 -24.60 48.34 -14.52
N GLY A 408 -23.67 48.11 -15.44
CA GLY A 408 -22.55 49.00 -15.71
C GLY A 408 -21.38 48.97 -14.68
N ALA A 409 -21.53 48.20 -13.60
CA ALA A 409 -20.45 48.00 -12.66
C ALA A 409 -19.60 46.77 -13.01
N VAL A 410 -18.29 46.86 -12.73
CA VAL A 410 -17.35 45.75 -12.89
C VAL A 410 -16.67 45.50 -11.56
N VAL A 411 -16.76 44.24 -11.07
CA VAL A 411 -16.08 43.83 -9.85
C VAL A 411 -14.93 42.89 -10.21
N VAL A 412 -13.73 43.25 -9.84
CA VAL A 412 -12.54 42.42 -10.06
C VAL A 412 -12.50 41.32 -8.96
N LYS A 413 -12.90 40.12 -9.33
CA LYS A 413 -12.81 38.93 -8.45
C LYS A 413 -11.35 38.44 -8.30
N GLN A 414 -10.62 38.45 -9.41
CA GLN A 414 -9.20 38.11 -9.46
C GLN A 414 -8.48 38.96 -10.49
N ARG A 415 -7.34 39.55 -10.09
CA ARG A 415 -6.46 40.24 -11.05
C ARG A 415 -5.67 39.24 -11.88
N GLY A 416 -5.56 39.46 -13.18
CA GLY A 416 -4.70 38.72 -14.06
C GLY A 416 -3.23 38.86 -13.71
N ILE A 417 -2.49 37.78 -13.77
CA ILE A 417 -1.05 37.81 -13.58
C ILE A 417 -0.38 37.27 -14.84
N ARG A 418 0.62 38.00 -15.33
CA ARG A 418 1.42 37.53 -16.49
C ARG A 418 2.20 36.28 -16.16
N GLY A 419 2.23 35.36 -17.09
CA GLY A 419 3.12 34.19 -17.01
C GLY A 419 4.58 34.64 -17.18
N VAL A 420 5.46 33.97 -16.44
CA VAL A 420 6.91 34.24 -16.47
C VAL A 420 7.66 32.91 -16.50
N SER A 421 8.64 32.81 -17.39
CA SER A 421 9.62 31.72 -17.39
C SER A 421 10.94 32.25 -16.89
N VAL A 422 11.46 31.64 -15.82
CA VAL A 422 12.69 32.10 -15.15
C VAL A 422 13.74 31.00 -15.23
N ARG A 423 14.86 31.29 -15.89
CA ARG A 423 16.06 30.45 -15.82
C ARG A 423 16.80 30.82 -14.55
N LYS A 424 17.08 29.82 -13.72
CA LYS A 424 17.86 29.98 -12.49
C LYS A 424 19.18 29.23 -12.58
N THR A 425 20.22 29.85 -12.06
CA THR A 425 21.53 29.26 -11.92
C THR A 425 21.91 29.26 -10.44
N ARG A 426 22.27 28.10 -9.94
CA ARG A 426 22.80 27.87 -8.60
C ARG A 426 24.25 27.44 -8.73
N THR A 427 25.18 28.23 -8.19
CA THR A 427 26.59 27.89 -8.15
C THR A 427 26.98 27.57 -6.72
N ILE A 428 27.38 26.33 -6.46
CA ILE A 428 27.78 25.85 -5.14
C ILE A 428 29.31 25.81 -5.13
N HIS A 429 29.92 26.69 -4.35
CA HIS A 429 31.37 26.75 -4.16
C HIS A 429 31.73 25.83 -2.99
N LEU A 430 32.38 24.72 -3.30
CA LEU A 430 32.82 23.73 -2.33
C LEU A 430 34.27 23.99 -1.90
N ALA A 431 34.71 23.31 -0.85
CA ALA A 431 36.12 23.36 -0.41
C ALA A 431 37.09 23.00 -1.55
N GLN A 432 38.31 23.47 -1.49
CA GLN A 432 39.39 23.26 -2.46
C GLN A 432 39.10 23.88 -3.87
N GLY A 433 38.25 24.90 -3.94
CA GLY A 433 37.93 25.59 -5.20
C GLY A 433 37.10 24.81 -6.20
N ARG A 434 36.48 23.71 -5.78
CA ARG A 434 35.52 22.96 -6.61
C ARG A 434 34.19 23.69 -6.67
N GLU A 435 33.59 23.72 -7.85
CA GLU A 435 32.29 24.31 -8.08
C GLU A 435 31.33 23.30 -8.69
N ARG A 436 30.05 23.39 -8.27
CA ARG A 436 28.94 22.68 -8.89
C ARG A 436 27.93 23.69 -9.38
N VAL A 437 27.67 23.72 -10.67
CA VAL A 437 26.73 24.65 -11.30
C VAL A 437 25.48 23.86 -11.71
N GLU A 438 24.32 24.30 -11.24
CA GLU A 438 23.00 23.73 -11.53
C GLU A 438 22.17 24.80 -12.26
N VAL A 439 21.64 24.44 -13.44
CA VAL A 439 20.81 25.34 -14.24
C VAL A 439 19.45 24.66 -14.45
N SER A 440 18.38 25.39 -14.16
CA SER A 440 17.02 24.93 -14.41
C SER A 440 16.09 26.08 -14.80
N THR A 441 14.91 25.75 -15.31
CA THR A 441 13.92 26.77 -15.71
C THR A 441 12.62 26.46 -15.01
N ASP A 442 12.08 27.44 -14.28
CA ASP A 442 10.77 27.40 -13.69
C ASP A 442 9.78 28.18 -14.56
N VAL A 443 8.63 27.59 -14.80
CA VAL A 443 7.55 28.20 -15.58
C VAL A 443 6.38 28.52 -14.67
N TYR A 444 6.01 29.77 -14.61
CA TYR A 444 4.83 30.26 -13.93
C TYR A 444 3.81 30.67 -15.01
N PRO A 445 2.80 29.85 -15.29
CA PRO A 445 1.82 30.16 -16.34
C PRO A 445 1.01 31.44 -16.00
N PRO A 446 0.46 32.13 -17.00
CA PRO A 446 -0.40 33.27 -16.74
C PRO A 446 -1.69 32.81 -16.03
N THR A 447 -2.17 33.64 -15.09
CA THR A 447 -3.45 33.42 -14.42
C THR A 447 -4.52 34.34 -15.01
N PHE A 448 -5.74 33.85 -15.12
CA PHE A 448 -6.84 34.65 -15.67
C PHE A 448 -7.12 35.88 -14.81
N GLU A 449 -7.44 36.99 -15.46
CA GLU A 449 -8.23 38.03 -14.84
C GLU A 449 -9.68 37.59 -14.78
N ILE A 450 -10.32 37.63 -13.62
CA ILE A 450 -11.72 37.22 -13.44
C ILE A 450 -12.52 38.46 -13.02
N LEU A 451 -13.42 38.86 -13.92
CA LEU A 451 -14.34 39.99 -13.67
C LEU A 451 -15.75 39.44 -13.43
N LYS A 452 -16.45 40.00 -12.45
CA LYS A 452 -17.87 39.77 -12.24
C LYS A 452 -18.62 41.00 -12.77
N VAL A 453 -19.66 40.76 -13.57
CA VAL A 453 -20.49 41.78 -14.22
C VAL A 453 -21.98 41.41 -14.06
N ALA A 454 -22.86 42.40 -14.26
CA ALA A 454 -24.29 42.12 -14.33
C ALA A 454 -24.63 41.19 -15.52
N PRO A 455 -25.68 40.35 -15.41
CA PRO A 455 -26.13 39.49 -16.50
C PRO A 455 -26.41 40.33 -17.76
N GLY A 456 -25.97 39.83 -18.94
CA GLY A 456 -26.14 40.50 -20.21
C GLY A 456 -25.20 41.66 -20.49
N THR A 457 -24.17 41.90 -19.66
CA THR A 457 -23.15 42.90 -19.93
C THR A 457 -22.36 42.59 -21.19
N ASP A 458 -22.28 43.55 -22.14
CA ASP A 458 -21.49 43.37 -23.36
C ASP A 458 -19.99 43.27 -23.01
N PRO A 459 -19.32 42.15 -23.37
CA PRO A 459 -17.89 41.94 -23.11
C PRO A 459 -16.99 43.02 -23.73
N ASP A 460 -17.42 43.62 -24.86
CA ASP A 460 -16.65 44.66 -25.54
C ASP A 460 -16.72 46.03 -24.87
N SER A 461 -17.64 46.21 -23.92
CA SER A 461 -17.73 47.41 -23.08
C SER A 461 -16.73 47.42 -21.92
N LEU A 462 -16.05 46.29 -21.65
CA LEU A 462 -15.11 46.16 -20.54
C LEU A 462 -13.80 46.89 -20.82
N PRO A 463 -13.09 47.37 -19.79
CA PRO A 463 -11.78 48.01 -19.95
C PRO A 463 -10.82 47.10 -20.74
N PRO A 464 -9.98 47.63 -21.62
CA PRO A 464 -9.02 46.81 -22.37
C PRO A 464 -8.08 46.07 -21.42
N LEU A 465 -7.59 44.91 -21.88
CA LEU A 465 -6.53 44.19 -21.13
C LEU A 465 -5.27 45.06 -21.11
N PRO A 466 -4.51 45.07 -19.98
CA PRO A 466 -3.24 45.80 -19.91
C PRO A 466 -2.29 45.37 -21.03
N GLY A 467 -1.66 46.35 -21.66
CA GLY A 467 -0.68 46.13 -22.73
C GLY A 467 0.53 45.33 -22.28
N PRO A 468 1.33 44.83 -23.23
CA PRO A 468 2.50 43.99 -22.93
C PRO A 468 3.53 44.65 -22.01
N ASP A 469 3.59 45.98 -21.95
CA ASP A 469 4.58 46.76 -21.17
C ASP A 469 4.04 47.38 -19.88
N GLU A 470 2.73 47.29 -19.62
CA GLU A 470 2.17 47.79 -18.36
C GLU A 470 2.52 46.84 -17.20
N LYS A 471 3.24 47.36 -16.22
CA LYS A 471 3.54 46.63 -14.98
C LYS A 471 2.22 46.25 -14.31
N SER A 472 1.95 44.94 -14.15
CA SER A 472 0.90 44.49 -13.26
C SER A 472 1.22 45.06 -11.85
N ALA A 473 0.30 45.89 -11.33
CA ALA A 473 0.49 46.60 -10.07
C ALA A 473 0.34 45.66 -8.87
N GLU A 474 1.18 44.60 -8.76
CA GLU A 474 1.39 43.90 -7.48
C GLU A 474 2.57 42.95 -7.57
N GLY A 475 3.53 43.11 -6.67
CA GLY A 475 4.33 42.05 -6.14
C GLY A 475 5.61 41.64 -6.86
N ALA A 476 6.52 42.59 -7.09
CA ALA A 476 7.93 42.19 -7.00
C ALA A 476 8.25 41.99 -5.51
N PRO A 477 8.59 40.76 -5.08
CA PRO A 477 9.05 40.56 -3.71
C PRO A 477 10.29 41.39 -3.47
N ALA A 478 10.38 42.03 -2.31
CA ALA A 478 11.58 42.76 -1.88
C ALA A 478 12.81 41.85 -2.02
N ALA A 479 13.93 42.43 -2.45
CA ALA A 479 15.18 41.70 -2.59
C ALA A 479 15.52 40.92 -1.29
N PRO A 480 16.04 39.70 -1.36
CA PRO A 480 16.43 38.97 -0.16
C PRO A 480 17.48 39.79 0.59
N ARG A 481 17.23 39.99 1.86
CA ARG A 481 18.33 40.37 2.77
C ARG A 481 19.09 39.07 3.00
N THR A 482 20.10 38.81 2.18
CA THR A 482 21.16 37.88 2.54
C THR A 482 21.76 38.42 3.81
N ALA A 483 21.70 37.66 4.90
CA ALA A 483 22.52 37.95 6.04
C ALA A 483 23.98 37.93 5.54
N ALA A 484 24.55 39.11 5.45
CA ALA A 484 25.96 39.28 5.18
C ALA A 484 26.75 38.82 6.41
N ASN A 485 27.77 38.05 6.13
CA ASN A 485 28.90 37.61 6.95
C ASN A 485 28.62 36.65 8.12
#